data_c6f6c51bef37b99028f007447ba4f2a9
#
_entry.id   c6f6c51bef37b99028f007447ba4f2a9
#
_cell.length_a   1.000
_cell.length_b   1.000
_cell.length_c   1.000
_cell.angle_alpha   90.00
_cell.angle_beta   90.00
_cell.angle_gamma   90.00
#
_symmetry.space_group_name_H-M   'P 1'
#
loop_
_entity.id
_entity.type
_entity.pdbx_description
1 polymer ?
#
loop_
_entity_poly.entity_id
_entity_poly.type
_entity_poly.pdbx_seq_one_letter_code
_entity_poly.pdbx_strand_id
1 'polypeptide(L)'
;DPEMSRGLGDVYKRQILSYIKILAVAVIVAFLFTRFIIVNAQVPSGSMENTILTGDRLIGFRLAYLFHEPERGDIVIFKYPDDESQNFVKRVIGIPGDVIQISNGHVYVNGEQLEENYLREPMNNDGEELTYVVPADSYFMLGDNRNNSKDSRYWTNTFVSKDKIIAKVSFRYFNVRTKRFTFSFIK
;
A
#
# COMPACT_ATOMS: atom_id res chain seq x y z
N ASP A 1 -58.43 8.54 -25.70
CA ASP A 1 -57.75 8.37 -27.00
C ASP A 1 -56.65 7.29 -26.83
N PRO A 2 -56.85 6.08 -27.37
CA PRO A 2 -55.94 4.97 -27.14
C PRO A 2 -54.56 5.15 -27.79
N GLU A 3 -54.40 6.04 -28.75
CA GLU A 3 -53.09 6.33 -29.38
C GLU A 3 -52.18 7.21 -28.51
N MET A 4 -52.75 8.12 -27.76
CA MET A 4 -52.01 8.99 -26.85
C MET A 4 -51.45 8.21 -25.65
N SER A 5 -52.18 7.21 -25.16
CA SER A 5 -51.75 6.31 -24.08
C SER A 5 -50.61 5.38 -24.47
N ARG A 6 -50.55 4.92 -25.73
CA ARG A 6 -49.42 4.11 -26.24
C ARG A 6 -48.13 4.91 -26.38
N GLY A 7 -48.22 6.16 -26.83
CA GLY A 7 -47.04 7.02 -27.00
C GLY A 7 -46.34 7.35 -25.67
N LEU A 8 -47.10 7.62 -24.64
CA LEU A 8 -46.58 7.87 -23.27
C LEU A 8 -45.89 6.62 -22.69
N GLY A 9 -46.43 5.43 -22.87
CA GLY A 9 -45.82 4.19 -22.40
C GLY A 9 -44.49 3.88 -23.05
N ASP A 10 -44.34 4.19 -24.32
CA ASP A 10 -43.07 3.96 -25.04
C ASP A 10 -41.99 5.01 -24.68
N VAL A 11 -42.36 6.24 -24.37
CA VAL A 11 -41.45 7.26 -23.85
C VAL A 11 -40.92 6.85 -22.49
N TYR A 12 -41.74 6.42 -21.57
CA TYR A 12 -41.33 5.94 -20.23
C TYR A 12 -40.43 4.70 -20.33
N LYS A 13 -40.75 3.74 -21.19
CA LYS A 13 -39.88 2.56 -21.40
C LYS A 13 -38.50 2.94 -21.91
N ARG A 14 -38.40 3.84 -22.88
CA ARG A 14 -37.12 4.33 -23.40
C ARG A 14 -36.32 5.07 -22.33
N GLN A 15 -37.00 5.88 -21.52
CA GLN A 15 -36.38 6.59 -20.41
C GLN A 15 -35.82 5.64 -19.34
N ILE A 16 -36.62 4.64 -18.94
CA ILE A 16 -36.18 3.60 -17.98
C ILE A 16 -34.99 2.82 -18.52
N LEU A 17 -35.04 2.41 -19.80
CA LEU A 17 -33.92 1.73 -20.46
C LEU A 17 -32.66 2.58 -20.49
N SER A 18 -32.78 3.89 -20.67
CA SER A 18 -31.64 4.81 -20.64
C SER A 18 -31.02 4.89 -19.24
N TYR A 19 -31.82 4.98 -18.20
CA TYR A 19 -31.33 4.97 -16.82
C TYR A 19 -30.66 3.66 -16.45
N ILE A 20 -31.22 2.52 -16.86
CA ILE A 20 -30.62 1.19 -16.65
C ILE A 20 -29.24 1.11 -17.35
N LYS A 21 -29.12 1.62 -18.59
CA LYS A 21 -27.86 1.65 -19.31
C LYS A 21 -26.81 2.51 -18.59
N ILE A 22 -27.20 3.71 -18.15
CA ILE A 22 -26.30 4.62 -17.42
C ILE A 22 -25.84 3.94 -16.12
N LEU A 23 -26.75 3.35 -15.36
CA LEU A 23 -26.43 2.65 -14.14
C LEU A 23 -25.49 1.47 -14.39
N ALA A 24 -25.76 0.67 -15.42
CA ALA A 24 -24.90 -0.47 -15.77
C ALA A 24 -23.48 0.00 -16.14
N VAL A 25 -23.36 1.04 -16.94
CA VAL A 25 -22.04 1.62 -17.29
C VAL A 25 -21.34 2.14 -16.05
N ALA A 26 -22.04 2.86 -15.17
CA ALA A 26 -21.46 3.38 -13.92
C ALA A 26 -20.94 2.26 -13.01
N VAL A 27 -21.69 1.17 -12.88
CA VAL A 27 -21.29 -0.02 -12.10
C VAL A 27 -20.06 -0.67 -12.72
N ILE A 28 -20.03 -0.85 -14.04
CA ILE A 28 -18.87 -1.42 -14.74
C ILE A 28 -17.62 -0.54 -14.54
N VAL A 29 -17.74 0.77 -14.72
CA VAL A 29 -16.64 1.71 -14.54
C VAL A 29 -16.14 1.67 -13.08
N ALA A 30 -17.04 1.71 -12.10
CA ALA A 30 -16.68 1.61 -10.69
C ALA A 30 -15.98 0.28 -10.37
N PHE A 31 -16.46 -0.82 -10.91
CA PHE A 31 -15.83 -2.14 -10.76
C PHE A 31 -14.41 -2.16 -11.35
N LEU A 32 -14.25 -1.68 -12.58
CA LEU A 32 -12.93 -1.61 -13.23
C LEU A 32 -11.97 -0.72 -12.44
N PHE A 33 -12.44 0.44 -12.00
CA PHE A 33 -11.66 1.37 -11.20
C PHE A 33 -11.17 0.72 -9.89
N THR A 34 -12.07 0.10 -9.14
CA THR A 34 -11.72 -0.56 -7.87
C THR A 34 -10.86 -1.81 -8.09
N ARG A 35 -11.02 -2.52 -9.22
CA ARG A 35 -10.26 -3.75 -9.49
C ARG A 35 -8.85 -3.49 -9.97
N PHE A 36 -8.64 -2.43 -10.78
CA PHE A 36 -7.38 -2.20 -11.48
C PHE A 36 -6.58 -1.00 -10.98
N ILE A 37 -7.22 -0.02 -10.36
CA ILE A 37 -6.56 1.23 -9.98
C ILE A 37 -6.27 1.29 -8.49
N ILE A 38 -7.22 0.93 -7.63
CA ILE A 38 -7.07 1.07 -6.19
C ILE A 38 -7.01 -0.26 -5.45
N VAL A 39 -6.31 -0.25 -4.32
CA VAL A 39 -6.34 -1.31 -3.31
C VAL A 39 -6.88 -0.72 -2.03
N ASN A 40 -7.93 -1.34 -1.50
CA ASN A 40 -8.41 -1.06 -0.15
C ASN A 40 -7.79 -2.08 0.81
N ALA A 41 -7.07 -1.60 1.81
CA ALA A 41 -6.41 -2.44 2.79
C ALA A 41 -6.77 -2.02 4.21
N GLN A 42 -7.01 -3.01 5.07
CA GLN A 42 -7.08 -2.82 6.50
C GLN A 42 -5.79 -3.32 7.13
N VAL A 43 -5.25 -2.57 8.08
CA VAL A 43 -3.97 -2.87 8.74
C VAL A 43 -4.21 -3.80 9.94
N PRO A 44 -3.73 -5.06 9.90
CA PRO A 44 -3.99 -6.02 10.96
C PRO A 44 -2.96 -5.97 12.09
N SER A 45 -1.80 -5.34 11.89
CA SER A 45 -0.65 -5.40 12.81
C SER A 45 -0.05 -4.04 13.10
N GLY A 46 0.68 -3.94 14.22
CA GLY A 46 1.33 -2.70 14.65
C GLY A 46 2.72 -2.43 14.05
N SER A 47 3.12 -3.16 13.00
CA SER A 47 4.49 -3.05 12.45
C SER A 47 4.82 -1.69 11.81
N MET A 48 3.81 -0.90 11.46
CA MET A 48 3.93 0.45 10.89
C MET A 48 3.46 1.55 11.84
N GLU A 49 3.24 1.22 13.12
CA GLU A 49 2.92 2.21 14.17
C GLU A 49 4.12 3.13 14.36
N ASN A 50 3.87 4.21 14.47
CA ASN A 50 3.63 5.59 14.49
C ASN A 50 2.93 6.16 13.22
N THR A 51 3.29 5.71 12.05
CA THR A 51 2.75 6.21 10.76
C THR A 51 1.35 5.66 10.50
N ILE A 52 1.16 4.35 10.65
CA ILE A 52 -0.09 3.64 10.39
C ILE A 52 -0.43 2.76 11.59
N LEU A 53 -1.62 2.93 12.13
CA LEU A 53 -2.07 2.20 13.31
C LEU A 53 -2.79 0.91 12.93
N THR A 54 -2.73 -0.06 13.83
CA THR A 54 -3.56 -1.27 13.73
C THR A 54 -5.04 -0.90 13.65
N GLY A 55 -5.74 -1.38 12.61
CA GLY A 55 -7.15 -1.07 12.36
C GLY A 55 -7.39 0.10 11.41
N ASP A 56 -6.37 0.88 11.06
CA ASP A 56 -6.47 1.91 10.03
C ASP A 56 -6.88 1.30 8.68
N ARG A 57 -7.61 2.08 7.87
CA ARG A 57 -7.97 1.70 6.51
C ARG A 57 -7.28 2.62 5.51
N LEU A 58 -6.64 1.98 4.54
CA LEU A 58 -5.73 2.59 3.59
C LEU A 58 -6.24 2.45 2.16
N ILE A 59 -5.90 3.43 1.34
CA ILE A 59 -6.00 3.35 -0.11
C ILE A 59 -4.60 3.35 -0.69
N GLY A 60 -4.31 2.30 -1.45
CA GLY A 60 -3.13 2.20 -2.28
C GLY A 60 -3.47 2.30 -3.77
N PHE A 61 -2.55 2.82 -4.56
CA PHE A 61 -2.66 2.91 -6.01
C PHE A 61 -1.80 1.84 -6.68
N ARG A 62 -2.44 0.96 -7.47
CA ARG A 62 -1.77 -0.08 -8.25
C ARG A 62 -0.93 0.49 -9.40
N LEU A 63 -1.41 1.57 -10.00
CA LEU A 63 -0.78 2.17 -11.16
C LEU A 63 0.40 3.09 -10.80
N ALA A 64 0.70 3.27 -9.51
CA ALA A 64 1.78 4.16 -9.06
C ALA A 64 3.13 3.78 -9.68
N TYR A 65 3.37 2.47 -9.86
CA TYR A 65 4.63 1.94 -10.38
C TYR A 65 4.55 1.47 -11.84
N LEU A 66 3.54 1.92 -12.58
CA LEU A 66 3.45 1.64 -14.01
C LEU A 66 4.47 2.44 -14.83
N PHE A 67 4.79 3.66 -14.38
CA PHE A 67 5.68 4.58 -15.06
C PHE A 67 6.90 5.00 -14.22
N HIS A 68 6.94 4.60 -12.95
CA HIS A 68 8.00 4.92 -12.00
C HIS A 68 8.40 3.68 -11.24
N GLU A 69 9.62 3.67 -10.74
CA GLU A 69 10.09 2.64 -9.82
C GLU A 69 9.67 2.99 -8.38
N PRO A 70 9.53 1.99 -7.48
CA PRO A 70 9.43 2.25 -6.06
C PRO A 70 10.65 3.01 -5.55
N GLU A 71 10.42 4.08 -4.81
CA GLU A 71 11.46 4.94 -4.26
C GLU A 71 11.66 4.65 -2.76
N ARG A 72 12.86 4.95 -2.27
CA ARG A 72 13.15 4.90 -0.84
C ARG A 72 12.20 5.84 -0.07
N GLY A 73 11.62 5.34 1.00
CA GLY A 73 10.62 6.03 1.80
C GLY A 73 9.17 5.69 1.42
N ASP A 74 8.93 5.11 0.23
CA ASP A 74 7.59 4.70 -0.17
C ASP A 74 7.02 3.64 0.78
N ILE A 75 5.75 3.79 1.15
CA ILE A 75 5.02 2.76 1.86
C ILE A 75 4.23 1.95 0.84
N VAL A 76 4.47 0.64 0.82
CA VAL A 76 3.94 -0.25 -0.21
C VAL A 76 3.16 -1.42 0.39
N ILE A 77 2.15 -1.87 -0.36
CA ILE A 77 1.46 -3.14 -0.16
C ILE A 77 2.11 -4.13 -1.12
N PHE A 78 2.53 -5.28 -0.61
CA PHE A 78 3.20 -6.30 -1.41
C PHE A 78 2.88 -7.71 -0.91
N LYS A 79 3.18 -8.71 -1.71
CA LYS A 79 3.08 -10.12 -1.33
C LYS A 79 4.26 -10.50 -0.44
N TYR A 80 3.97 -11.11 0.71
CA TYR A 80 5.00 -11.55 1.65
C TYR A 80 5.92 -12.60 0.99
N PRO A 81 7.26 -12.42 0.98
CA PRO A 81 8.15 -13.27 0.19
C PRO A 81 8.20 -14.73 0.63
N ASP A 82 7.99 -15.02 1.92
CA ASP A 82 7.98 -16.40 2.43
C ASP A 82 6.61 -17.07 2.34
N ASP A 83 5.53 -16.28 2.10
CA ASP A 83 4.17 -16.78 1.89
C ASP A 83 3.35 -15.76 1.08
N GLU A 84 3.34 -15.91 -0.22
CA GLU A 84 2.64 -14.99 -1.15
C GLU A 84 1.11 -14.97 -1.02
N SER A 85 0.52 -15.84 -0.21
CA SER A 85 -0.90 -15.77 0.12
C SER A 85 -1.25 -14.58 1.02
N GLN A 86 -0.25 -14.02 1.72
CA GLN A 86 -0.37 -12.89 2.63
C GLN A 86 0.13 -11.59 1.98
N ASN A 87 -0.55 -10.49 2.27
CA ASN A 87 -0.12 -9.17 1.88
C ASN A 87 0.41 -8.41 3.10
N PHE A 88 1.57 -7.79 2.95
CA PHE A 88 2.20 -6.98 3.98
C PHE A 88 2.23 -5.50 3.56
N VAL A 89 2.36 -4.64 4.56
CA VAL A 89 2.58 -3.19 4.38
C VAL A 89 3.87 -2.85 5.08
N LYS A 90 4.85 -2.30 4.36
CA LYS A 90 6.14 -1.86 4.89
C LYS A 90 6.64 -0.63 4.12
N ARG A 91 7.71 -0.02 4.65
CA ARG A 91 8.43 1.06 4.00
C ARG A 91 9.60 0.50 3.21
N VAL A 92 9.78 1.01 1.99
CA VAL A 92 10.97 0.76 1.16
C VAL A 92 12.16 1.48 1.79
N ILE A 93 13.16 0.75 2.21
CA ILE A 93 14.42 1.29 2.77
C ILE A 93 15.55 1.14 1.78
N GLY A 94 15.69 -0.02 1.16
CA GLY A 94 16.69 -0.27 0.13
C GLY A 94 16.04 -0.43 -1.24
N ILE A 95 16.65 0.22 -2.24
CA ILE A 95 16.32 0.07 -3.66
C ILE A 95 17.41 -0.74 -4.37
N PRO A 96 17.18 -1.22 -5.61
CA PRO A 96 18.16 -2.04 -6.33
C PRO A 96 19.57 -1.42 -6.35
N GLY A 97 20.57 -2.22 -5.96
CA GLY A 97 21.97 -1.82 -5.90
C GLY A 97 22.44 -1.19 -4.60
N ASP A 98 21.55 -0.90 -3.67
CA ASP A 98 21.94 -0.35 -2.37
C ASP A 98 22.66 -1.37 -1.48
N VAL A 99 23.56 -0.86 -0.67
CA VAL A 99 24.14 -1.56 0.48
C VAL A 99 23.48 -1.02 1.74
N ILE A 100 22.70 -1.86 2.39
CA ILE A 100 21.99 -1.55 3.64
C ILE A 100 22.82 -2.11 4.79
N GLN A 101 23.17 -1.27 5.74
CA GLN A 101 23.86 -1.68 6.96
C GLN A 101 22.99 -1.29 8.17
N ILE A 102 22.86 -2.20 9.11
CA ILE A 102 22.16 -1.96 10.37
C ILE A 102 23.16 -2.17 11.47
N SER A 103 23.49 -1.11 12.20
CA SER A 103 24.49 -1.10 13.26
C SER A 103 24.12 -0.07 14.32
N ASN A 104 24.36 -0.39 15.58
CA ASN A 104 24.13 0.51 16.72
C ASN A 104 22.73 1.13 16.76
N GLY A 105 21.70 0.37 16.34
CA GLY A 105 20.31 0.84 16.33
C GLY A 105 19.96 1.80 15.20
N HIS A 106 20.85 1.98 14.23
CA HIS A 106 20.67 2.86 13.06
C HIS A 106 20.74 2.08 11.75
N VAL A 107 20.10 2.63 10.74
CA VAL A 107 20.18 2.15 9.36
C VAL A 107 21.08 3.07 8.57
N TYR A 108 21.99 2.47 7.83
CA TYR A 108 22.87 3.16 6.88
C TYR A 108 22.57 2.65 5.48
N VAL A 109 22.60 3.55 4.52
CA VAL A 109 22.43 3.22 3.11
C VAL A 109 23.64 3.76 2.35
N ASN A 110 24.38 2.86 1.71
CA ASN A 110 25.61 3.18 0.98
C ASN A 110 26.63 3.93 1.86
N GLY A 111 26.67 3.62 3.17
CA GLY A 111 27.56 4.24 4.15
C GLY A 111 27.06 5.53 4.79
N GLU A 112 25.92 6.07 4.35
CA GLU A 112 25.30 7.26 4.94
C GLU A 112 24.16 6.87 5.88
N GLN A 113 24.12 7.47 7.08
CA GLN A 113 23.04 7.23 8.02
C GLN A 113 21.71 7.76 7.47
N LEU A 114 20.70 6.90 7.49
CA LEU A 114 19.35 7.27 7.05
C LEU A 114 18.65 8.12 8.13
N GLU A 115 18.11 9.26 7.73
CA GLU A 115 17.26 10.07 8.62
C GLU A 115 15.86 9.47 8.69
N GLU A 116 15.41 9.10 9.90
CA GLU A 116 14.20 8.31 10.10
C GLU A 116 13.24 8.93 11.13
N ASN A 117 12.73 10.12 10.79
CA ASN A 117 11.81 10.88 11.65
C ASN A 117 10.43 10.22 11.85
N TYR A 118 10.15 9.13 11.14
CA TYR A 118 8.92 8.35 11.20
C TYR A 118 8.94 7.21 12.20
N LEU A 119 10.07 6.90 12.82
CA LEU A 119 10.17 5.80 13.77
C LEU A 119 9.27 6.03 14.98
N ARG A 120 8.68 4.95 15.48
CA ARG A 120 7.93 4.97 16.74
C ARG A 120 8.82 5.23 17.94
N GLU A 121 9.98 4.59 17.95
CA GLU A 121 10.99 4.61 19.00
C GLU A 121 12.36 4.23 18.38
N PRO A 122 13.47 4.55 19.04
CA PRO A 122 14.77 4.07 18.60
C PRO A 122 14.78 2.54 18.45
N MET A 123 15.46 2.05 17.43
CA MET A 123 15.61 0.62 17.22
C MET A 123 16.52 0.04 18.31
N ASN A 124 16.09 -1.09 18.91
CA ASN A 124 16.92 -1.80 19.87
C ASN A 124 18.24 -2.22 19.20
N ASN A 125 19.31 -2.06 19.93
CA ASN A 125 20.61 -2.49 19.49
C ASN A 125 21.02 -3.73 20.27
N ASP A 126 20.90 -4.89 19.63
CA ASP A 126 21.33 -6.16 20.22
C ASP A 126 22.80 -6.45 19.93
N GLY A 127 23.54 -5.46 19.43
CA GLY A 127 24.98 -5.56 19.10
C GLY A 127 25.25 -6.29 17.78
N GLU A 128 24.21 -6.67 17.06
CA GLU A 128 24.37 -7.30 15.74
C GLU A 128 24.64 -6.24 14.67
N GLU A 129 25.63 -6.52 13.83
CA GLU A 129 25.88 -5.78 12.61
C GLU A 129 25.37 -6.59 11.42
N LEU A 130 24.37 -6.06 10.72
CA LEU A 130 23.77 -6.71 9.57
C LEU A 130 24.10 -5.91 8.31
N THR A 131 24.48 -6.60 7.25
CA THR A 131 24.74 -5.99 5.95
C THR A 131 24.00 -6.75 4.85
N TYR A 132 23.28 -6.01 4.01
CA TYR A 132 22.52 -6.55 2.90
C TYR A 132 22.86 -5.78 1.62
N VAL A 133 23.08 -6.49 0.52
CA VAL A 133 23.19 -5.90 -0.81
C VAL A 133 21.88 -6.16 -1.54
N VAL A 134 21.18 -5.11 -1.91
CA VAL A 134 19.85 -5.24 -2.55
C VAL A 134 20.03 -5.68 -4.00
N PRO A 135 19.49 -6.85 -4.40
CA PRO A 135 19.59 -7.35 -5.77
C PRO A 135 18.86 -6.44 -6.77
N ALA A 136 19.18 -6.61 -8.06
CA ALA A 136 18.40 -6.01 -9.13
C ALA A 136 16.89 -6.39 -9.01
N ASP A 137 16.01 -5.46 -9.37
CA ASP A 137 14.56 -5.63 -9.32
C ASP A 137 14.00 -6.06 -7.95
N SER A 138 14.72 -5.77 -6.88
CA SER A 138 14.34 -6.15 -5.52
C SER A 138 14.46 -4.98 -4.54
N TYR A 139 13.73 -5.09 -3.43
CA TYR A 139 13.62 -4.02 -2.43
C TYR A 139 13.80 -4.58 -1.03
N PHE A 140 14.45 -3.81 -0.16
CA PHE A 140 14.59 -4.11 1.25
C PHE A 140 13.55 -3.31 2.04
N MET A 141 12.75 -4.01 2.84
CA MET A 141 11.57 -3.48 3.50
C MET A 141 11.72 -3.47 5.01
N LEU A 142 11.45 -2.33 5.65
CA LEU A 142 11.35 -2.27 7.11
C LEU A 142 9.99 -1.72 7.57
N GLY A 143 9.58 -2.15 8.77
CA GLY A 143 8.46 -1.52 9.47
C GLY A 143 8.91 -0.27 10.22
N ASP A 144 8.05 0.73 10.32
CA ASP A 144 8.32 1.96 11.08
C ASP A 144 8.39 1.69 12.60
N ASN A 145 7.69 0.66 13.07
CA ASN A 145 7.81 0.12 14.44
C ASN A 145 8.90 -0.96 14.47
N ARG A 146 10.16 -0.56 14.43
CA ARG A 146 11.35 -1.41 14.30
C ARG A 146 11.39 -2.58 15.27
N ASN A 147 11.00 -2.35 16.52
CA ASN A 147 11.08 -3.32 17.59
C ASN A 147 9.90 -4.31 17.59
N ASN A 148 8.87 -4.04 16.78
CA ASN A 148 7.69 -4.90 16.64
C ASN A 148 7.31 -5.10 15.16
N SER A 149 8.29 -5.42 14.33
CA SER A 149 8.08 -5.64 12.92
C SER A 149 8.76 -6.92 12.45
N LYS A 150 7.99 -7.82 11.84
CA LYS A 150 8.51 -8.91 11.03
C LYS A 150 8.74 -8.36 9.62
N ASP A 151 9.99 -8.09 9.26
CA ASP A 151 10.39 -7.44 8.00
C ASP A 151 11.63 -8.10 7.39
N SER A 152 12.26 -7.46 6.42
CA SER A 152 13.41 -7.99 5.66
C SER A 152 14.56 -8.51 6.53
N ARG A 153 14.68 -8.05 7.75
CA ARG A 153 15.70 -8.53 8.71
C ARG A 153 15.47 -9.98 9.15
N TYR A 154 14.22 -10.43 9.14
CA TYR A 154 13.78 -11.68 9.77
C TYR A 154 13.15 -12.67 8.78
N TRP A 155 13.01 -12.29 7.50
CA TRP A 155 12.45 -13.18 6.48
C TRP A 155 13.52 -14.11 5.92
N THR A 156 13.11 -15.30 5.52
CA THR A 156 13.98 -16.26 4.81
C THR A 156 14.34 -15.68 3.44
N ASN A 157 13.34 -15.18 2.73
CA ASN A 157 13.50 -14.43 1.49
C ASN A 157 13.55 -12.94 1.82
N THR A 158 14.73 -12.45 2.16
CA THR A 158 14.98 -11.10 2.67
C THR A 158 14.38 -9.98 1.80
N PHE A 159 14.38 -10.14 0.48
CA PHE A 159 14.03 -9.09 -0.46
C PHE A 159 12.67 -9.31 -1.11
N VAL A 160 11.97 -8.21 -1.40
CA VAL A 160 10.72 -8.21 -2.15
C VAL A 160 11.01 -7.89 -3.60
N SER A 161 10.70 -8.82 -4.51
CA SER A 161 10.81 -8.55 -5.95
C SER A 161 9.78 -7.51 -6.40
N LYS A 162 10.14 -6.71 -7.40
CA LYS A 162 9.30 -5.64 -7.95
C LYS A 162 7.91 -6.13 -8.37
N ASP A 163 7.82 -7.29 -9.03
CA ASP A 163 6.57 -7.89 -9.48
C ASP A 163 5.61 -8.28 -8.33
N LYS A 164 6.12 -8.38 -7.10
CA LYS A 164 5.33 -8.66 -5.90
C LYS A 164 4.78 -7.40 -5.23
N ILE A 165 5.21 -6.21 -5.65
CA ILE A 165 4.67 -4.95 -5.16
C ILE A 165 3.30 -4.70 -5.81
N ILE A 166 2.26 -4.60 -4.99
CA ILE A 166 0.87 -4.52 -5.43
C ILE A 166 0.43 -3.07 -5.64
N ALA A 167 0.82 -2.18 -4.71
CA ALA A 167 0.37 -0.78 -4.72
C ALA A 167 1.23 0.10 -3.81
N LYS A 168 1.32 1.39 -4.15
CA LYS A 168 1.82 2.45 -3.27
C LYS A 168 0.69 2.92 -2.35
N VAL A 169 0.91 2.90 -1.04
CA VAL A 169 -0.01 3.48 -0.06
C VAL A 169 0.09 5.00 -0.13
N SER A 170 -1.04 5.67 -0.29
CA SER A 170 -1.05 7.13 -0.42
C SER A 170 -1.99 7.81 0.57
N PHE A 171 -3.08 7.14 0.94
CA PHE A 171 -4.11 7.73 1.79
C PHE A 171 -4.54 6.79 2.91
N ARG A 172 -4.77 7.38 4.08
CA ARG A 172 -5.60 6.81 5.12
C ARG A 172 -6.96 7.47 5.07
N TYR A 173 -8.03 6.69 4.92
CA TYR A 173 -9.39 7.20 4.89
C TYR A 173 -10.18 6.93 6.17
N PHE A 174 -9.72 6.01 7.01
CA PHE A 174 -10.25 5.76 8.34
C PHE A 174 -9.12 5.68 9.35
N ASN A 175 -9.22 6.52 10.40
CA ASN A 175 -8.26 6.53 11.50
C ASN A 175 -8.89 5.87 12.73
N VAL A 176 -8.30 4.76 13.18
CA VAL A 176 -8.81 3.97 14.29
C VAL A 176 -8.76 4.71 15.63
N ARG A 177 -7.75 5.57 15.84
CA ARG A 177 -7.59 6.33 17.09
C ARG A 177 -8.72 7.34 17.28
N THR A 178 -9.07 8.06 16.23
CA THR A 178 -10.15 9.05 16.27
C THR A 178 -11.51 8.48 15.99
N LYS A 179 -11.59 7.23 15.49
CA LYS A 179 -12.79 6.54 15.00
C LYS A 179 -13.56 7.36 13.96
N ARG A 180 -12.84 8.14 13.14
CA ARG A 180 -13.42 9.01 12.11
C ARG A 180 -12.89 8.66 10.73
N PHE A 181 -13.76 8.89 9.75
CA PHE A 181 -13.33 8.95 8.36
C PHE A 181 -12.58 10.27 8.15
N THR A 182 -11.30 10.16 7.82
CA THR A 182 -10.42 11.31 7.58
C THR A 182 -9.54 10.98 6.40
N PHE A 183 -9.54 11.83 5.39
CA PHE A 183 -8.60 11.67 4.28
C PHE A 183 -7.29 12.35 4.66
N SER A 184 -6.26 11.56 4.95
CA SER A 184 -4.92 12.07 5.22
C SER A 184 -3.91 11.37 4.31
N PHE A 185 -3.01 12.17 3.71
CA PHE A 185 -1.86 11.63 3.00
C PHE A 185 -0.93 10.94 4.00
N ILE A 186 -0.36 9.82 3.57
CA ILE A 186 0.69 9.10 4.28
C ILE A 186 1.99 9.36 3.51
N LYS A 187 3.00 9.84 4.23
CA LYS A 187 4.34 10.11 3.71
C LYS A 187 5.37 9.25 4.42
#